data_66c6625fe439de96373b8719c4591d39
#
_entry.id   66c6625fe439de96373b8719c4591d39
#
_cell.length_a   1.000
_cell.length_b   1.000
_cell.length_c   1.000
_cell.angle_alpha   90.00
_cell.angle_beta   90.00
_cell.angle_gamma   90.00
#
_symmetry.space_group_name_H-M   'P 1'
#
loop_
_entity.id
_entity.type
_entity.pdbx_description
1 polymer ?
#
loop_
_entity_poly.entity_id
_entity_poly.type
_entity_poly.pdbx_seq_one_letter_code
_entity_poly.pdbx_strand_id
1 'polypeptide(L)'
;MAYINSYPMRGLPPKALLHLMLVVGLAVFVYAIITQNLLVATVVIFSPLAIITIGYGLQKPRFIYLMYATYAFFFTTVSRYIRQEKLSVGLDILLVYIFIAILFASYYKKANIKLSNAFNLFTISYVVWILFILIQFTNPGIHSEGITEGIRIWILRTLMLYIVASIVSNTPKMLRNSLIVIGIFIIIAFLKVLYQKYVGFDFAEKRWLYIDRAATTHILSTGIRYFSYFTDAANFGTCMGGVAIAYSIIGLNTRNRRLAIFYFSIAVMGAIGMLLSGTRGALAVPVTGLALFCLICKSLRTFTISAGVSIALFFFFAFTDIGNSNQFIRRARTAFRPAKDASFNVRVENRKEIALYLQKHPWGVGLTEDIPKMWAQGDTYIEGTLPPDSYFVRIWIETGIVGVILLISIYAVVLLRCCYIVMFRVRNKELRQTLAAFTCATFGLSLIHISEP
;
A
#
# COMPACT_ATOMS: atom_id res chain seq x y z
N MET A 1 -15.99 19.45 60.09
CA MET A 1 -16.31 18.60 58.90
C MET A 1 -17.35 19.32 58.09
N ALA A 2 -16.94 20.02 57.03
CA ALA A 2 -17.84 20.81 56.17
C ALA A 2 -18.25 19.90 54.99
N TYR A 3 -19.54 19.64 54.87
CA TYR A 3 -20.13 19.00 53.71
C TYR A 3 -20.06 19.95 52.53
N ILE A 4 -19.16 19.69 51.58
CA ILE A 4 -19.19 20.36 50.27
C ILE A 4 -20.30 19.67 49.47
N ASN A 5 -21.47 20.32 49.40
CA ASN A 5 -22.54 19.97 48.46
C ASN A 5 -22.03 20.19 47.03
N SER A 6 -21.62 19.13 46.37
CA SER A 6 -21.40 19.12 44.94
C SER A 6 -22.76 19.16 44.24
N TYR A 7 -23.18 20.34 43.81
CA TYR A 7 -24.30 20.48 42.87
C TYR A 7 -23.95 19.73 41.58
N PRO A 8 -24.74 18.74 41.15
CA PRO A 8 -24.53 18.18 39.83
C PRO A 8 -24.84 19.27 38.81
N MET A 9 -23.85 19.62 38.00
CA MET A 9 -24.09 20.46 36.83
C MET A 9 -25.15 19.77 35.98
N ARG A 10 -26.40 20.26 36.01
CA ARG A 10 -27.48 19.83 35.14
C ARG A 10 -27.10 20.27 33.71
N GLY A 11 -26.42 19.41 32.99
CA GLY A 11 -26.28 19.57 31.54
C GLY A 11 -27.67 19.60 30.89
N LEU A 12 -27.81 20.32 29.80
CA LEU A 12 -29.05 20.30 29.02
C LEU A 12 -29.47 18.86 28.75
N PRO A 13 -30.75 18.51 28.90
CA PRO A 13 -31.23 17.16 28.59
C PRO A 13 -30.84 16.81 27.15
N PRO A 14 -30.42 15.56 26.86
CA PRO A 14 -29.85 15.19 25.57
C PRO A 14 -30.76 15.53 24.36
N LYS A 15 -32.09 15.56 24.58
CA LYS A 15 -33.06 16.00 23.58
C LYS A 15 -32.98 17.52 23.29
N ALA A 16 -32.84 18.35 24.34
CA ALA A 16 -32.70 19.82 24.16
C ALA A 16 -31.39 20.19 23.46
N LEU A 17 -30.30 19.49 23.79
CA LEU A 17 -29.01 19.65 23.09
C LEU A 17 -29.15 19.29 21.61
N LEU A 18 -29.82 18.18 21.28
CA LEU A 18 -30.07 17.79 19.88
C LEU A 18 -30.87 18.83 19.12
N HIS A 19 -31.97 19.34 19.72
CA HIS A 19 -32.76 20.40 19.08
C HIS A 19 -31.94 21.69 18.86
N LEU A 20 -31.12 22.09 19.85
CA LEU A 20 -30.26 23.23 19.69
C LEU A 20 -29.26 23.05 18.54
N MET A 21 -28.62 21.88 18.44
CA MET A 21 -27.69 21.56 17.34
C MET A 21 -28.40 21.58 15.97
N LEU A 22 -29.63 21.09 15.89
CA LEU A 22 -30.40 21.12 14.65
C LEU A 22 -30.77 22.56 14.24
N VAL A 23 -31.20 23.38 15.21
CA VAL A 23 -31.54 24.79 14.95
C VAL A 23 -30.30 25.59 14.49
N VAL A 24 -29.18 25.44 15.20
CA VAL A 24 -27.92 26.09 14.83
C VAL A 24 -27.43 25.60 13.49
N GLY A 25 -27.47 24.27 13.23
CA GLY A 25 -27.09 23.68 11.95
C GLY A 25 -27.93 24.23 10.80
N LEU A 26 -29.25 24.33 10.98
CA LEU A 26 -30.15 24.90 9.99
C LEU A 26 -29.86 26.40 9.72
N ALA A 27 -29.62 27.18 10.75
CA ALA A 27 -29.28 28.60 10.62
C ALA A 27 -27.97 28.81 9.83
N VAL A 28 -26.93 28.01 10.15
CA VAL A 28 -25.64 28.06 9.43
C VAL A 28 -25.81 27.60 7.99
N PHE A 29 -26.65 26.60 7.74
CA PHE A 29 -26.94 26.12 6.39
C PHE A 29 -27.63 27.18 5.54
N VAL A 30 -28.68 27.84 6.08
CA VAL A 30 -29.39 28.95 5.42
C VAL A 30 -28.42 30.11 5.13
N TYR A 31 -27.58 30.47 6.09
CA TYR A 31 -26.54 31.48 5.91
C TYR A 31 -25.57 31.11 4.78
N ALA A 32 -25.13 29.85 4.72
CA ALA A 32 -24.23 29.36 3.70
C ALA A 32 -24.86 29.39 2.29
N ILE A 33 -26.17 29.13 2.17
CA ILE A 33 -26.90 29.29 0.90
C ILE A 33 -26.98 30.75 0.49
N ILE A 34 -27.34 31.65 1.41
CA ILE A 34 -27.47 33.09 1.13
C ILE A 34 -26.11 33.67 0.68
N THR A 35 -25.02 33.25 1.32
CA THR A 35 -23.66 33.69 0.98
C THR A 35 -23.03 32.92 -0.18
N GLN A 36 -23.75 31.97 -0.79
CA GLN A 36 -23.28 31.07 -1.86
C GLN A 36 -22.03 30.27 -1.49
N ASN A 37 -21.80 30.04 -0.18
CA ASN A 37 -20.65 29.29 0.31
C ASN A 37 -20.94 27.79 0.33
N LEU A 38 -20.76 27.16 -0.84
CA LEU A 38 -20.99 25.73 -1.03
C LEU A 38 -20.19 24.85 -0.06
N LEU A 39 -19.00 25.28 0.34
CA LEU A 39 -18.16 24.53 1.27
C LEU A 39 -18.82 24.46 2.66
N VAL A 40 -19.28 25.58 3.19
CA VAL A 40 -19.95 25.62 4.49
C VAL A 40 -21.26 24.84 4.45
N ALA A 41 -22.05 24.99 3.39
CA ALA A 41 -23.28 24.21 3.19
C ALA A 41 -23.02 22.69 3.21
N THR A 42 -21.99 22.24 2.49
CA THR A 42 -21.58 20.85 2.45
C THR A 42 -21.14 20.32 3.83
N VAL A 43 -20.33 21.11 4.55
CA VAL A 43 -19.88 20.74 5.90
C VAL A 43 -21.08 20.59 6.84
N VAL A 44 -22.05 21.50 6.81
CA VAL A 44 -23.24 21.43 7.67
C VAL A 44 -24.10 20.21 7.35
N ILE A 45 -24.33 19.91 6.06
CA ILE A 45 -25.12 18.72 5.65
C ILE A 45 -24.47 17.42 6.13
N PHE A 46 -23.14 17.30 5.99
CA PHE A 46 -22.45 16.05 6.33
C PHE A 46 -21.99 15.97 7.79
N SER A 47 -22.07 17.07 8.56
CA SER A 47 -21.63 17.08 9.96
C SER A 47 -22.36 16.07 10.88
N PRO A 48 -23.69 15.84 10.77
CA PRO A 48 -24.36 14.83 11.60
C PRO A 48 -23.85 13.42 11.31
N LEU A 49 -23.66 13.10 10.02
CA LEU A 49 -23.09 11.82 9.61
C LEU A 49 -21.66 11.65 10.09
N ALA A 50 -20.86 12.71 10.03
CA ALA A 50 -19.49 12.71 10.53
C ALA A 50 -19.46 12.49 12.06
N ILE A 51 -20.28 13.19 12.82
CA ILE A 51 -20.38 13.04 14.29
C ILE A 51 -20.79 11.60 14.67
N ILE A 52 -21.79 11.04 13.98
CA ILE A 52 -22.23 9.65 14.22
C ILE A 52 -21.09 8.68 13.89
N THR A 53 -20.42 8.88 12.76
CA THR A 53 -19.30 8.03 12.33
C THR A 53 -18.13 8.10 13.32
N ILE A 54 -17.81 9.31 13.81
CA ILE A 54 -16.79 9.52 14.83
C ILE A 54 -17.20 8.84 16.13
N GLY A 55 -18.42 9.07 16.63
CA GLY A 55 -18.88 8.43 17.86
C GLY A 55 -18.92 6.90 17.80
N TYR A 56 -19.35 6.36 16.65
CA TYR A 56 -19.35 4.92 16.41
C TYR A 56 -17.93 4.35 16.32
N GLY A 57 -17.04 5.09 15.66
CA GLY A 57 -15.65 4.71 15.46
C GLY A 57 -14.86 4.58 16.77
N LEU A 58 -15.07 5.50 17.72
CA LEU A 58 -14.45 5.41 19.06
C LEU A 58 -14.80 4.12 19.80
N GLN A 59 -15.99 3.57 19.52
CA GLN A 59 -16.42 2.30 20.11
C GLN A 59 -15.94 1.08 19.33
N LYS A 60 -15.70 1.23 18.02
CA LYS A 60 -15.34 0.13 17.09
C LYS A 60 -14.15 0.48 16.21
N PRO A 61 -12.93 0.54 16.75
CA PRO A 61 -11.74 0.94 15.98
C PRO A 61 -11.46 0.05 14.76
N ARG A 62 -11.91 -1.22 14.78
CA ARG A 62 -11.81 -2.12 13.62
C ARG A 62 -12.61 -1.63 12.41
N PHE A 63 -13.74 -0.99 12.64
CA PHE A 63 -14.55 -0.39 11.56
C PHE A 63 -13.81 0.79 10.91
N ILE A 64 -13.26 1.69 11.71
CA ILE A 64 -12.48 2.84 11.20
C ILE A 64 -11.21 2.38 10.48
N TYR A 65 -10.58 1.31 10.95
CA TYR A 65 -9.44 0.72 10.22
C TYR A 65 -9.83 0.24 8.80
N LEU A 66 -11.00 -0.36 8.64
CA LEU A 66 -11.51 -0.72 7.31
C LEU A 66 -11.87 0.50 6.47
N MET A 67 -12.41 1.56 7.06
CA MET A 67 -12.61 2.85 6.37
C MET A 67 -11.29 3.47 5.91
N TYR A 68 -10.26 3.44 6.76
CA TYR A 68 -8.91 3.87 6.39
C TYR A 68 -8.39 3.07 5.19
N ALA A 69 -8.50 1.74 5.23
CA ALA A 69 -8.08 0.88 4.13
C ALA A 69 -8.85 1.20 2.83
N THR A 70 -10.15 1.50 2.93
CA THR A 70 -10.97 1.91 1.78
C THR A 70 -10.49 3.25 1.22
N TYR A 71 -10.30 4.24 2.06
CA TYR A 71 -9.81 5.56 1.62
C TYR A 71 -8.41 5.46 1.02
N ALA A 72 -7.50 4.71 1.65
CA ALA A 72 -6.14 4.50 1.14
C ALA A 72 -6.14 3.81 -0.23
N PHE A 73 -7.03 2.83 -0.45
CA PHE A 73 -7.12 2.13 -1.72
C PHE A 73 -7.59 3.05 -2.87
N PHE A 74 -8.60 3.90 -2.62
CA PHE A 74 -9.14 4.79 -3.64
C PHE A 74 -8.50 6.18 -3.66
N PHE A 75 -7.57 6.46 -2.76
CA PHE A 75 -6.94 7.77 -2.57
C PHE A 75 -6.40 8.37 -3.88
N THR A 76 -5.65 7.59 -4.64
CA THR A 76 -5.05 8.05 -5.90
C THR A 76 -6.08 8.50 -6.91
N THR A 77 -7.18 7.76 -7.01
CA THR A 77 -8.28 8.15 -7.91
C THR A 77 -8.94 9.44 -7.45
N VAL A 78 -9.27 9.53 -6.15
CA VAL A 78 -9.85 10.75 -5.59
C VAL A 78 -8.94 11.95 -5.85
N SER A 79 -7.63 11.78 -5.67
CA SER A 79 -6.62 12.82 -5.95
C SER A 79 -6.60 13.26 -7.41
N ARG A 80 -6.75 12.33 -8.39
CA ARG A 80 -6.83 12.66 -9.82
C ARG A 80 -8.06 13.51 -10.16
N TYR A 81 -9.20 13.24 -9.51
CA TYR A 81 -10.45 13.99 -9.75
C TYR A 81 -10.45 15.36 -9.08
N ILE A 82 -10.06 15.43 -7.82
CA ILE A 82 -10.18 16.65 -6.99
C ILE A 82 -8.98 17.58 -7.17
N ARG A 83 -7.78 17.05 -7.51
CA ARG A 83 -6.51 17.82 -7.67
C ARG A 83 -6.14 18.68 -6.46
N GLN A 84 -6.40 18.18 -5.27
CA GLN A 84 -6.01 18.83 -4.03
C GLN A 84 -4.76 18.14 -3.48
N GLU A 85 -3.65 18.84 -3.42
CA GLU A 85 -2.37 18.32 -2.90
C GLU A 85 -2.48 17.84 -1.45
N LYS A 86 -3.31 18.50 -0.65
CA LYS A 86 -3.49 18.21 0.78
C LYS A 86 -4.41 17.03 1.10
N LEU A 87 -4.98 16.34 0.12
CA LEU A 87 -5.84 15.16 0.37
C LEU A 87 -5.13 14.04 1.15
N SER A 88 -3.81 13.92 0.98
CA SER A 88 -3.01 12.94 1.72
C SER A 88 -3.03 13.15 3.24
N VAL A 89 -3.29 14.38 3.70
CA VAL A 89 -3.47 14.72 5.13
C VAL A 89 -4.69 13.99 5.72
N GLY A 90 -5.71 13.71 4.91
CA GLY A 90 -6.86 12.92 5.33
C GLY A 90 -6.51 11.52 5.80
N LEU A 91 -5.50 10.87 5.19
CA LEU A 91 -4.97 9.59 5.66
C LEU A 91 -4.31 9.71 7.03
N ASP A 92 -3.55 10.78 7.23
CA ASP A 92 -2.85 11.02 8.49
C ASP A 92 -3.84 11.29 9.63
N ILE A 93 -4.86 12.12 9.38
CA ILE A 93 -5.96 12.39 10.33
C ILE A 93 -6.71 11.11 10.69
N LEU A 94 -7.08 10.30 9.71
CA LEU A 94 -7.77 9.02 9.97
C LEU A 94 -6.90 8.08 10.80
N LEU A 95 -5.61 8.03 10.54
CA LEU A 95 -4.68 7.16 11.27
C LEU A 95 -4.54 7.59 12.74
N VAL A 96 -4.38 8.89 12.99
CA VAL A 96 -4.38 9.45 14.34
C VAL A 96 -5.72 9.16 15.04
N TYR A 97 -6.82 9.33 14.32
CA TYR A 97 -8.15 9.04 14.87
C TYR A 97 -8.32 7.55 15.25
N ILE A 98 -7.83 6.61 14.42
CA ILE A 98 -7.85 5.18 14.76
C ILE A 98 -7.03 4.93 16.03
N PHE A 99 -5.88 5.56 16.16
CA PHE A 99 -5.03 5.40 17.34
C PHE A 99 -5.75 5.88 18.60
N ILE A 100 -6.38 7.05 18.55
CA ILE A 100 -7.21 7.58 19.64
C ILE A 100 -8.37 6.61 19.95
N ALA A 101 -9.05 6.08 18.93
CA ALA A 101 -10.13 5.13 19.10
C ALA A 101 -9.66 3.81 19.75
N ILE A 102 -8.46 3.35 19.46
CA ILE A 102 -7.83 2.19 20.10
C ILE A 102 -7.59 2.46 21.59
N LEU A 103 -7.01 3.61 21.94
CA LEU A 103 -6.77 4.00 23.32
C LEU A 103 -8.08 4.10 24.11
N PHE A 104 -9.07 4.76 23.53
CA PHE A 104 -10.42 4.89 24.12
C PHE A 104 -11.08 3.53 24.33
N ALA A 105 -11.11 2.68 23.31
CA ALA A 105 -11.71 1.35 23.41
C ALA A 105 -10.97 0.43 24.38
N SER A 106 -9.65 0.59 24.51
CA SER A 106 -8.83 -0.13 25.49
C SER A 106 -9.12 0.33 26.91
N TYR A 107 -9.18 1.63 27.14
CA TYR A 107 -9.47 2.22 28.47
C TYR A 107 -10.85 1.82 28.99
N TYR A 108 -11.88 1.95 28.17
CA TYR A 108 -13.25 1.62 28.55
C TYR A 108 -13.58 0.12 28.43
N LYS A 109 -12.60 -0.73 28.10
CA LYS A 109 -12.77 -2.19 27.91
C LYS A 109 -13.92 -2.57 26.95
N LYS A 110 -14.27 -1.68 26.04
CA LYS A 110 -15.39 -1.87 25.10
C LYS A 110 -15.06 -2.82 23.93
N ALA A 111 -13.78 -3.12 23.72
CA ALA A 111 -13.32 -4.07 22.72
C ALA A 111 -12.21 -4.95 23.30
N ASN A 112 -12.10 -6.19 22.80
CA ASN A 112 -11.00 -7.07 23.18
C ASN A 112 -9.72 -6.63 22.44
N ILE A 113 -9.13 -5.53 22.92
CA ILE A 113 -7.93 -4.89 22.38
C ILE A 113 -6.80 -5.09 23.38
N LYS A 114 -5.68 -5.64 22.89
CA LYS A 114 -4.44 -5.82 23.67
C LYS A 114 -3.37 -4.91 23.09
N LEU A 115 -3.04 -3.84 23.78
CA LEU A 115 -1.99 -2.90 23.36
C LEU A 115 -0.62 -3.58 23.28
N SER A 116 -0.39 -4.64 24.06
CA SER A 116 0.84 -5.44 24.00
C SER A 116 1.12 -6.06 22.62
N ASN A 117 0.11 -6.19 21.76
CA ASN A 117 0.30 -6.67 20.40
C ASN A 117 1.12 -5.70 19.53
N ALA A 118 1.23 -4.43 19.93
CA ALA A 118 2.11 -3.47 19.28
C ALA A 118 3.60 -3.83 19.44
N PHE A 119 3.95 -4.49 20.55
CA PHE A 119 5.33 -4.91 20.83
C PHE A 119 5.64 -6.25 20.16
N ASN A 120 5.90 -6.21 18.89
CA ASN A 120 6.28 -7.39 18.10
C ASN A 120 7.56 -7.10 17.31
N LEU A 121 8.19 -8.16 16.79
CA LEU A 121 9.47 -8.03 16.09
C LEU A 121 9.40 -7.03 14.93
N PHE A 122 8.29 -7.00 14.21
CA PHE A 122 8.12 -6.10 13.07
C PHE A 122 8.16 -4.62 13.51
N THR A 123 7.37 -4.27 14.53
CA THR A 123 7.37 -2.91 15.09
C THR A 123 8.73 -2.53 15.69
N ILE A 124 9.37 -3.45 16.42
CA ILE A 124 10.70 -3.22 17.01
C ILE A 124 11.75 -2.99 15.91
N SER A 125 11.78 -3.85 14.90
CA SER A 125 12.70 -3.69 13.77
C SER A 125 12.48 -2.38 13.03
N TYR A 126 11.22 -1.95 12.92
CA TYR A 126 10.91 -0.67 12.29
C TYR A 126 11.31 0.54 13.16
N VAL A 127 11.25 0.42 14.48
CA VAL A 127 11.81 1.45 15.38
C VAL A 127 13.31 1.63 15.16
N VAL A 128 14.05 0.54 14.91
CA VAL A 128 15.49 0.63 14.56
C VAL A 128 15.66 1.45 13.27
N TRP A 129 14.79 1.23 12.26
CA TRP A 129 14.78 2.06 11.05
C TRP A 129 14.51 3.53 11.36
N ILE A 130 13.51 3.83 12.21
CA ILE A 130 13.21 5.21 12.61
C ILE A 130 14.41 5.88 13.30
N LEU A 131 15.10 5.18 14.19
CA LEU A 131 16.29 5.72 14.84
C LEU A 131 17.39 6.08 13.81
N PHE A 132 17.56 5.25 12.78
CA PHE A 132 18.47 5.56 11.68
C PHE A 132 18.00 6.79 10.87
N ILE A 133 16.71 6.92 10.57
CA ILE A 133 16.12 8.10 9.90
C ILE A 133 16.33 9.37 10.73
N LEU A 134 16.22 9.30 12.06
CA LEU A 134 16.51 10.44 12.94
C LEU A 134 17.98 10.86 12.87
N ILE A 135 18.89 9.90 12.72
CA ILE A 135 20.31 10.21 12.47
C ILE A 135 20.48 10.89 11.10
N GLN A 136 19.76 10.49 10.09
CA GLN A 136 19.78 11.13 8.76
C GLN A 136 19.34 12.61 8.78
N PHE A 137 18.61 13.05 9.80
CA PHE A 137 18.28 14.48 9.96
C PHE A 137 19.51 15.35 10.28
N THR A 138 20.64 14.74 10.64
CA THR A 138 21.94 15.45 10.80
C THR A 138 22.76 15.46 9.51
N ASN A 139 22.28 14.85 8.43
CA ASN A 139 23.00 14.82 7.16
C ASN A 139 23.07 16.24 6.57
N PRO A 140 24.27 16.76 6.20
CA PRO A 140 24.44 18.11 5.66
C PRO A 140 23.61 18.40 4.38
N GLY A 141 23.28 17.37 3.62
CA GLY A 141 22.49 17.49 2.39
C GLY A 141 20.96 17.57 2.62
N ILE A 142 20.49 17.47 3.87
CA ILE A 142 19.06 17.47 4.14
C ILE A 142 18.48 18.88 4.10
N HIS A 143 17.31 19.03 3.49
CA HIS A 143 16.52 20.25 3.50
C HIS A 143 15.35 20.16 4.49
N SER A 144 14.81 21.32 4.94
CA SER A 144 13.67 21.39 5.87
C SER A 144 12.45 20.59 5.39
N GLU A 145 12.20 20.56 4.09
CA GLU A 145 11.15 19.78 3.46
C GLU A 145 11.37 18.28 3.68
N GLY A 146 12.61 17.79 3.50
CA GLY A 146 12.98 16.41 3.74
C GLY A 146 12.81 15.95 5.19
N ILE A 147 13.07 16.83 6.16
CA ILE A 147 12.81 16.57 7.58
C ILE A 147 11.31 16.41 7.83
N THR A 148 10.51 17.35 7.34
CA THR A 148 9.05 17.34 7.53
C THR A 148 8.42 16.10 6.90
N GLU A 149 8.81 15.76 5.69
CA GLU A 149 8.30 14.59 4.97
C GLU A 149 8.81 13.28 5.61
N GLY A 150 10.07 13.24 6.05
CA GLY A 150 10.61 12.10 6.78
C GLY A 150 9.84 11.80 8.07
N ILE A 151 9.53 12.81 8.88
CA ILE A 151 8.70 12.66 10.08
C ILE A 151 7.30 12.15 9.70
N ARG A 152 6.69 12.75 8.69
CA ARG A 152 5.33 12.42 8.26
C ARG A 152 5.22 11.00 7.71
N ILE A 153 6.08 10.62 6.77
CA ILE A 153 6.00 9.31 6.10
C ILE A 153 6.48 8.18 7.02
N TRP A 154 7.68 8.33 7.58
CA TRP A 154 8.31 7.24 8.31
C TRP A 154 7.77 7.09 9.72
N ILE A 155 7.62 8.19 10.46
CA ILE A 155 7.21 8.13 11.86
C ILE A 155 5.69 8.14 11.96
N LEU A 156 5.03 9.18 11.49
CA LEU A 156 3.60 9.34 11.70
C LEU A 156 2.81 8.26 10.92
N ARG A 157 3.00 8.15 9.62
CA ARG A 157 2.18 7.27 8.78
C ARG A 157 2.57 5.82 8.91
N THR A 158 3.82 5.46 8.68
CA THR A 158 4.22 4.05 8.57
C THR A 158 4.32 3.37 9.93
N LEU A 159 4.97 3.98 10.92
CA LEU A 159 5.06 3.40 12.27
C LEU A 159 3.69 3.29 12.93
N MET A 160 2.87 4.35 12.86
CA MET A 160 1.51 4.30 13.39
C MET A 160 0.66 3.24 12.71
N LEU A 161 0.76 3.10 11.38
CA LEU A 161 0.03 2.08 10.65
C LEU A 161 0.43 0.67 11.12
N TYR A 162 1.71 0.41 11.35
CA TYR A 162 2.19 -0.88 11.88
C TYR A 162 1.65 -1.17 13.26
N ILE A 163 1.67 -0.19 14.16
CA ILE A 163 1.12 -0.31 15.51
C ILE A 163 -0.38 -0.60 15.44
N VAL A 164 -1.13 0.20 14.70
CA VAL A 164 -2.58 0.05 14.52
C VAL A 164 -2.93 -1.31 13.92
N ALA A 165 -2.27 -1.70 12.82
CA ALA A 165 -2.51 -2.97 12.16
C ALA A 165 -2.23 -4.16 13.10
N SER A 166 -1.14 -4.12 13.86
CA SER A 166 -0.78 -5.17 14.81
C SER A 166 -1.81 -5.34 15.93
N ILE A 167 -2.40 -4.24 16.38
CA ILE A 167 -3.42 -4.25 17.44
C ILE A 167 -4.78 -4.70 16.91
N VAL A 168 -5.18 -4.19 15.75
CA VAL A 168 -6.53 -4.37 15.19
C VAL A 168 -6.69 -5.73 14.51
N SER A 169 -5.67 -6.17 13.76
CA SER A 169 -5.72 -7.39 12.94
C SER A 169 -5.35 -8.68 13.70
N ASN A 170 -5.61 -8.74 14.98
CA ASN A 170 -5.17 -9.81 15.89
C ASN A 170 -6.10 -11.03 15.95
N THR A 171 -7.15 -11.10 15.15
CA THR A 171 -8.12 -12.21 15.19
C THR A 171 -8.32 -12.85 13.80
N PRO A 172 -8.52 -14.19 13.73
CA PRO A 172 -8.80 -14.86 12.46
C PRO A 172 -10.07 -14.31 11.77
N LYS A 173 -11.06 -13.85 12.55
CA LYS A 173 -12.27 -13.21 12.01
C LYS A 173 -11.95 -11.91 11.30
N MET A 174 -11.09 -11.07 11.89
CA MET A 174 -10.69 -9.79 11.27
C MET A 174 -9.87 -10.05 10.01
N LEU A 175 -8.96 -11.03 10.04
CA LEU A 175 -8.18 -11.44 8.88
C LEU A 175 -9.09 -11.87 7.72
N ARG A 176 -10.09 -12.72 7.98
CA ARG A 176 -11.07 -13.14 6.98
C ARG A 176 -11.87 -11.97 6.43
N ASN A 177 -12.35 -11.08 7.30
CA ASN A 177 -13.10 -9.90 6.87
C ASN A 177 -12.25 -8.97 6.00
N SER A 178 -10.99 -8.76 6.37
CA SER A 178 -10.04 -7.97 5.55
C SER A 178 -9.84 -8.60 4.18
N LEU A 179 -9.69 -9.93 4.10
CA LEU A 179 -9.60 -10.63 2.81
C LEU A 179 -10.85 -10.44 1.94
N ILE A 180 -12.04 -10.49 2.53
CA ILE A 180 -13.28 -10.26 1.77
C ILE A 180 -13.34 -8.81 1.26
N VAL A 181 -13.03 -7.83 2.11
CA VAL A 181 -13.03 -6.40 1.74
C VAL A 181 -12.00 -6.12 0.65
N ILE A 182 -10.77 -6.61 0.80
CA ILE A 182 -9.74 -6.49 -0.24
C ILE A 182 -10.21 -7.17 -1.53
N GLY A 183 -10.80 -8.38 -1.44
CA GLY A 183 -11.36 -9.06 -2.61
C GLY A 183 -12.41 -8.23 -3.35
N ILE A 184 -13.29 -7.53 -2.64
CA ILE A 184 -14.27 -6.61 -3.23
C ILE A 184 -13.55 -5.44 -3.93
N PHE A 185 -12.51 -4.86 -3.31
CA PHE A 185 -11.74 -3.80 -3.94
C PHE A 185 -11.05 -4.26 -5.23
N ILE A 186 -10.56 -5.50 -5.25
CA ILE A 186 -9.95 -6.09 -6.44
C ILE A 186 -10.98 -6.32 -7.55
N ILE A 187 -12.21 -6.73 -7.22
CA ILE A 187 -13.30 -6.80 -8.21
C ILE A 187 -13.55 -5.42 -8.83
N ILE A 188 -13.67 -4.39 -8.00
CA ILE A 188 -13.91 -3.01 -8.46
C ILE A 188 -12.73 -2.54 -9.33
N ALA A 189 -11.49 -2.82 -8.92
CA ALA A 189 -10.30 -2.46 -9.70
C ALA A 189 -10.24 -3.22 -11.03
N PHE A 190 -10.62 -4.49 -11.04
CA PHE A 190 -10.68 -5.30 -12.25
C PHE A 190 -11.75 -4.81 -13.22
N LEU A 191 -12.93 -4.45 -12.73
CA LEU A 191 -13.98 -3.84 -13.56
C LEU A 191 -13.53 -2.50 -14.15
N LYS A 192 -12.81 -1.68 -13.37
CA LYS A 192 -12.26 -0.41 -13.87
C LYS A 192 -11.21 -0.64 -14.96
N VAL A 193 -10.32 -1.62 -14.83
CA VAL A 193 -9.35 -1.89 -15.91
C VAL A 193 -10.01 -2.43 -17.17
N LEU A 194 -11.10 -3.19 -17.06
CA LEU A 194 -11.90 -3.58 -18.21
C LEU A 194 -12.57 -2.36 -18.86
N TYR A 195 -13.10 -1.45 -18.04
CA TYR A 195 -13.63 -0.19 -18.55
C TYR A 195 -12.56 0.61 -19.31
N GLN A 196 -11.35 0.80 -18.73
CA GLN A 196 -10.24 1.48 -19.41
C GLN A 196 -9.88 0.81 -20.75
N LYS A 197 -9.95 -0.53 -20.82
CA LYS A 197 -9.60 -1.28 -22.03
C LYS A 197 -10.67 -1.19 -23.14
N TYR A 198 -11.95 -1.30 -22.81
CA TYR A 198 -13.02 -1.44 -23.79
C TYR A 198 -13.79 -0.15 -24.06
N VAL A 199 -13.91 0.73 -23.06
CA VAL A 199 -14.59 2.03 -23.18
C VAL A 199 -13.58 3.17 -23.34
N GLY A 200 -12.42 3.04 -22.69
CA GLY A 200 -11.36 4.04 -22.74
C GLY A 200 -11.15 4.75 -21.40
N PHE A 201 -10.25 5.72 -21.42
CA PHE A 201 -9.93 6.52 -20.24
C PHE A 201 -10.99 7.61 -20.02
N ASP A 202 -11.36 7.84 -18.75
CA ASP A 202 -12.26 8.93 -18.38
C ASP A 202 -11.57 10.31 -18.46
N PHE A 203 -12.32 11.39 -18.18
CA PHE A 203 -11.78 12.76 -18.32
C PHE A 203 -10.62 13.06 -17.38
N ALA A 204 -10.62 12.55 -16.14
CA ALA A 204 -9.54 12.77 -15.19
C ALA A 204 -8.30 11.95 -15.55
N GLU A 205 -8.50 10.73 -16.03
CA GLU A 205 -7.43 9.86 -16.54
C GLU A 205 -6.80 10.42 -17.82
N LYS A 206 -7.61 10.90 -18.78
CA LYS A 206 -7.11 11.55 -20.00
C LYS A 206 -6.31 12.80 -19.66
N ARG A 207 -6.80 13.62 -18.75
CA ARG A 207 -6.07 14.80 -18.28
C ARG A 207 -4.73 14.42 -17.67
N TRP A 208 -4.69 13.45 -16.77
CA TRP A 208 -3.47 12.95 -16.15
C TRP A 208 -2.50 12.37 -17.20
N LEU A 209 -2.99 11.60 -18.17
CA LEU A 209 -2.16 11.03 -19.22
C LEU A 209 -1.54 12.11 -20.12
N TYR A 210 -2.34 13.04 -20.62
CA TYR A 210 -1.91 13.95 -21.70
C TYR A 210 -1.44 15.32 -21.20
N ILE A 211 -2.02 15.86 -20.12
CA ILE A 211 -1.61 17.15 -19.56
C ILE A 211 -0.49 16.98 -18.55
N ASP A 212 -0.61 16.00 -17.65
CA ASP A 212 0.42 15.73 -16.62
C ASP A 212 1.52 14.78 -17.14
N ARG A 213 1.56 14.52 -18.46
CA ARG A 213 2.58 13.77 -19.23
C ARG A 213 2.77 12.30 -18.83
N ALA A 214 1.84 11.68 -18.12
CA ALA A 214 1.91 10.27 -17.76
C ALA A 214 1.79 9.31 -18.96
N ALA A 215 1.35 9.82 -20.13
CA ALA A 215 1.26 9.04 -21.37
C ALA A 215 2.61 8.44 -21.80
N THR A 216 3.72 9.12 -21.52
CA THR A 216 5.08 8.65 -21.89
C THR A 216 5.42 7.26 -21.31
N THR A 217 4.85 6.91 -20.17
CA THR A 217 5.07 5.62 -19.50
C THR A 217 3.90 4.64 -19.65
N HIS A 218 2.72 5.11 -20.10
CA HIS A 218 1.50 4.31 -20.17
C HIS A 218 1.04 4.01 -21.60
N ILE A 219 1.35 4.88 -22.57
CA ILE A 219 1.01 4.70 -23.98
C ILE A 219 2.29 4.49 -24.75
N LEU A 220 2.67 3.23 -24.93
CA LEU A 220 3.90 2.83 -25.55
C LEU A 220 3.65 2.29 -26.97
N SER A 221 4.67 2.31 -27.84
CA SER A 221 4.62 1.66 -29.15
C SER A 221 4.26 0.17 -29.08
N THR A 222 4.60 -0.49 -27.95
CA THR A 222 4.29 -1.89 -27.69
C THR A 222 2.90 -2.14 -27.14
N GLY A 223 2.10 -1.09 -26.86
CA GLY A 223 0.73 -1.17 -26.38
C GLY A 223 0.44 -0.31 -25.15
N ILE A 224 -0.84 -0.26 -24.75
CA ILE A 224 -1.32 0.51 -23.61
C ILE A 224 -1.10 -0.27 -22.32
N ARG A 225 -0.65 0.41 -21.28
CA ARG A 225 -0.48 -0.09 -19.91
C ARG A 225 -1.62 0.46 -19.06
N TYR A 226 -2.51 -0.40 -18.64
CA TYR A 226 -3.66 -0.02 -17.80
C TYR A 226 -3.28 0.05 -16.33
N PHE A 227 -3.85 1.00 -15.60
CA PHE A 227 -3.48 1.33 -14.21
C PHE A 227 -4.65 1.30 -13.22
N SER A 228 -5.90 1.17 -13.72
CA SER A 228 -7.11 1.13 -12.87
C SER A 228 -7.17 2.31 -11.88
N TYR A 229 -7.35 2.04 -10.59
CA TYR A 229 -7.37 3.03 -9.50
C TYR A 229 -5.99 3.33 -8.90
N PHE A 230 -4.94 2.69 -9.38
CA PHE A 230 -3.59 2.82 -8.82
C PHE A 230 -2.85 4.05 -9.35
N THR A 231 -1.72 4.36 -8.71
CA THR A 231 -0.84 5.48 -9.10
C THR A 231 -0.35 5.34 -10.53
N ASP A 232 0.01 4.13 -10.92
CA ASP A 232 0.54 3.78 -12.24
C ASP A 232 0.30 2.30 -12.56
N ALA A 233 0.67 1.90 -13.76
CA ALA A 233 0.50 0.54 -14.24
C ALA A 233 1.43 -0.47 -13.54
N ALA A 234 2.60 -0.05 -13.03
CA ALA A 234 3.51 -0.95 -12.34
C ALA A 234 2.93 -1.33 -10.96
N ASN A 235 2.47 -0.35 -10.18
CA ASN A 235 1.80 -0.57 -8.91
C ASN A 235 0.53 -1.40 -9.05
N PHE A 236 -0.27 -1.15 -10.09
CA PHE A 236 -1.43 -1.99 -10.40
C PHE A 236 -1.02 -3.44 -10.68
N GLY A 237 -0.06 -3.63 -11.58
CA GLY A 237 0.38 -4.97 -11.98
C GLY A 237 0.99 -5.77 -10.84
N THR A 238 1.84 -5.16 -10.03
CA THR A 238 2.49 -5.80 -8.88
C THR A 238 1.50 -6.17 -7.80
N CYS A 239 0.56 -5.27 -7.47
CA CYS A 239 -0.54 -5.56 -6.55
C CYS A 239 -1.38 -6.74 -7.04
N MET A 240 -1.76 -6.75 -8.31
CA MET A 240 -2.54 -7.83 -8.92
C MET A 240 -1.76 -9.15 -8.95
N GLY A 241 -0.44 -9.13 -9.15
CA GLY A 241 0.43 -10.30 -9.01
C GLY A 241 0.44 -10.88 -7.59
N GLY A 242 0.55 -10.00 -6.59
CA GLY A 242 0.45 -10.37 -5.17
C GLY A 242 -0.92 -10.96 -4.81
N VAL A 243 -2.00 -10.38 -5.35
CA VAL A 243 -3.36 -10.91 -5.22
C VAL A 243 -3.48 -12.28 -5.86
N ALA A 244 -2.98 -12.46 -7.08
CA ALA A 244 -3.04 -13.74 -7.79
C ALA A 244 -2.43 -14.87 -6.95
N ILE A 245 -1.23 -14.69 -6.41
CA ILE A 245 -0.58 -15.73 -5.60
C ILE A 245 -1.26 -15.91 -4.23
N ALA A 246 -1.57 -14.82 -3.51
CA ALA A 246 -2.17 -14.92 -2.19
C ALA A 246 -3.52 -15.61 -2.22
N TYR A 247 -4.42 -15.16 -3.09
CA TYR A 247 -5.78 -15.70 -3.16
C TYR A 247 -5.84 -17.10 -3.77
N SER A 248 -4.89 -17.48 -4.64
CA SER A 248 -4.74 -18.87 -5.10
C SER A 248 -4.41 -19.81 -3.94
N ILE A 249 -3.42 -19.47 -3.12
CA ILE A 249 -3.02 -20.29 -1.97
C ILE A 249 -4.15 -20.38 -0.95
N ILE A 250 -4.84 -19.27 -0.65
CA ILE A 250 -5.96 -19.23 0.29
C ILE A 250 -7.13 -20.05 -0.25
N GLY A 251 -7.50 -19.88 -1.51
CA GLY A 251 -8.59 -20.59 -2.16
C GLY A 251 -8.41 -22.12 -2.14
N LEU A 252 -7.19 -22.59 -2.45
CA LEU A 252 -6.82 -24.02 -2.42
C LEU A 252 -6.96 -24.66 -1.04
N ASN A 253 -6.87 -23.87 0.03
CA ASN A 253 -6.85 -24.37 1.40
C ASN A 253 -8.12 -24.03 2.21
N THR A 254 -9.06 -23.29 1.61
CA THR A 254 -10.33 -22.92 2.25
C THR A 254 -11.33 -24.06 2.17
N ARG A 255 -11.86 -24.50 3.32
CA ARG A 255 -12.83 -25.60 3.40
C ARG A 255 -14.22 -25.22 2.88
N ASN A 256 -14.63 -23.98 3.09
CA ASN A 256 -15.93 -23.51 2.63
C ASN A 256 -15.91 -23.30 1.10
N ARG A 257 -16.67 -24.13 0.38
CA ARG A 257 -16.72 -24.12 -1.09
C ARG A 257 -17.08 -22.74 -1.68
N ARG A 258 -18.03 -22.01 -1.07
CA ARG A 258 -18.43 -20.68 -1.55
C ARG A 258 -17.29 -19.67 -1.42
N LEU A 259 -16.60 -19.67 -0.27
CA LEU A 259 -15.43 -18.81 -0.06
C LEU A 259 -14.25 -19.23 -0.94
N ALA A 260 -14.03 -20.52 -1.16
CA ALA A 260 -12.99 -21.01 -2.06
C ALA A 260 -13.22 -20.50 -3.49
N ILE A 261 -14.46 -20.61 -4.01
CA ILE A 261 -14.82 -20.08 -5.34
C ILE A 261 -14.58 -18.56 -5.38
N PHE A 262 -15.03 -17.81 -4.37
CA PHE A 262 -14.78 -16.38 -4.30
C PHE A 262 -13.28 -16.06 -4.36
N TYR A 263 -12.45 -16.72 -3.56
CA TYR A 263 -11.01 -16.47 -3.55
C TYR A 263 -10.33 -16.85 -4.88
N PHE A 264 -10.74 -17.96 -5.50
CA PHE A 264 -10.23 -18.31 -6.82
C PHE A 264 -10.64 -17.32 -7.91
N SER A 265 -11.87 -16.80 -7.86
CA SER A 265 -12.29 -15.75 -8.80
C SER A 265 -11.44 -14.51 -8.67
N ILE A 266 -11.11 -14.09 -7.43
CA ILE A 266 -10.20 -12.97 -7.18
C ILE A 266 -8.79 -13.27 -7.69
N ALA A 267 -8.28 -14.49 -7.49
CA ALA A 267 -6.96 -14.90 -7.99
C ALA A 267 -6.86 -14.82 -9.51
N VAL A 268 -7.90 -15.28 -10.22
CA VAL A 268 -7.99 -15.20 -11.69
C VAL A 268 -8.05 -13.73 -12.15
N MET A 269 -8.87 -12.89 -11.50
CA MET A 269 -8.93 -11.46 -11.77
C MET A 269 -7.57 -10.80 -11.53
N GLY A 270 -6.85 -11.20 -10.47
CA GLY A 270 -5.48 -10.76 -10.20
C GLY A 270 -4.52 -11.11 -11.33
N ALA A 271 -4.52 -12.37 -11.77
CA ALA A 271 -3.65 -12.82 -12.87
C ALA A 271 -3.93 -12.08 -14.18
N ILE A 272 -5.20 -11.91 -14.55
CA ILE A 272 -5.59 -11.18 -15.77
C ILE A 272 -5.24 -9.69 -15.62
N GLY A 273 -5.55 -9.07 -14.48
CA GLY A 273 -5.24 -7.67 -14.22
C GLY A 273 -3.74 -7.38 -14.27
N MET A 274 -2.91 -8.29 -13.71
CA MET A 274 -1.46 -8.22 -13.80
C MET A 274 -0.98 -8.18 -15.27
N LEU A 275 -1.51 -9.06 -16.13
CA LEU A 275 -1.17 -9.05 -17.54
C LEU A 275 -1.62 -7.76 -18.24
N LEU A 276 -2.84 -7.28 -17.96
CA LEU A 276 -3.40 -6.04 -18.53
C LEU A 276 -2.59 -4.79 -18.13
N SER A 277 -1.89 -4.81 -17.00
CA SER A 277 -0.98 -3.73 -16.62
C SER A 277 0.18 -3.56 -17.59
N GLY A 278 0.51 -4.59 -18.38
CA GLY A 278 1.65 -4.62 -19.26
C GLY A 278 3.00 -4.43 -18.53
N THR A 279 3.04 -4.59 -17.21
CA THR A 279 4.26 -4.46 -16.40
C THR A 279 4.99 -5.79 -16.34
N ARG A 280 6.18 -5.81 -16.93
CA ARG A 280 6.97 -7.05 -17.06
C ARG A 280 7.43 -7.59 -15.71
N GLY A 281 7.90 -6.70 -14.84
CA GLY A 281 8.36 -7.08 -13.51
C GLY A 281 7.25 -7.63 -12.62
N ALA A 282 5.99 -7.25 -12.85
CA ALA A 282 4.87 -7.79 -12.09
C ALA A 282 4.80 -9.33 -12.10
N LEU A 283 5.31 -9.97 -13.17
CA LEU A 283 5.41 -11.44 -13.25
C LEU A 283 6.36 -12.04 -12.20
N ALA A 284 7.36 -11.29 -11.76
CA ALA A 284 8.27 -11.78 -10.73
C ALA A 284 7.54 -12.04 -9.40
N VAL A 285 6.47 -11.28 -9.10
CA VAL A 285 5.71 -11.42 -7.84
C VAL A 285 5.14 -12.82 -7.64
N PRO A 286 4.28 -13.34 -8.52
CA PRO A 286 3.73 -14.67 -8.34
C PRO A 286 4.79 -15.77 -8.48
N VAL A 287 5.80 -15.60 -9.34
CA VAL A 287 6.87 -16.60 -9.53
C VAL A 287 7.70 -16.75 -8.26
N THR A 288 8.23 -15.66 -7.72
CA THR A 288 9.04 -15.68 -6.50
C THR A 288 8.21 -16.01 -5.27
N GLY A 289 6.97 -15.52 -5.19
CA GLY A 289 6.03 -15.89 -4.13
C GLY A 289 5.72 -17.39 -4.14
N LEU A 290 5.53 -18.00 -5.31
CA LEU A 290 5.29 -19.42 -5.45
C LEU A 290 6.55 -20.25 -5.10
N ALA A 291 7.74 -19.77 -5.47
CA ALA A 291 9.01 -20.39 -5.08
C ALA A 291 9.17 -20.44 -3.55
N LEU A 292 8.89 -19.32 -2.86
CA LEU A 292 8.90 -19.32 -1.39
C LEU A 292 7.82 -20.25 -0.82
N PHE A 293 6.64 -20.28 -1.42
CA PHE A 293 5.57 -21.19 -0.98
C PHE A 293 5.98 -22.65 -1.04
N CYS A 294 6.72 -23.06 -2.08
CA CYS A 294 7.28 -24.41 -2.18
C CYS A 294 8.16 -24.76 -0.97
N LEU A 295 8.94 -23.78 -0.47
CA LEU A 295 9.83 -24.01 0.68
C LEU A 295 9.08 -24.11 2.01
N ILE A 296 7.98 -23.36 2.21
CA ILE A 296 7.30 -23.25 3.50
C ILE A 296 6.01 -24.09 3.64
N CYS A 297 5.52 -24.71 2.56
CA CYS A 297 4.20 -25.37 2.54
C CYS A 297 4.12 -26.68 3.35
N LYS A 298 5.24 -27.30 3.70
CA LYS A 298 5.32 -28.57 4.47
C LYS A 298 4.44 -29.73 3.92
N SER A 299 4.20 -29.76 2.62
CA SER A 299 3.40 -30.78 1.99
C SER A 299 4.06 -31.15 0.66
N LEU A 300 4.52 -32.39 0.55
CA LEU A 300 5.18 -32.86 -0.67
C LEU A 300 4.25 -32.71 -1.89
N ARG A 301 2.96 -33.02 -1.73
CA ARG A 301 1.96 -32.86 -2.80
C ARG A 301 1.84 -31.37 -3.22
N THR A 302 1.76 -30.48 -2.26
CA THR A 302 1.67 -29.04 -2.55
C THR A 302 2.96 -28.53 -3.18
N PHE A 303 4.10 -28.98 -2.69
CA PHE A 303 5.41 -28.68 -3.27
C PHE A 303 5.49 -29.12 -4.74
N THR A 304 5.18 -30.39 -5.05
CA THR A 304 5.27 -30.90 -6.43
C THR A 304 4.32 -30.16 -7.39
N ILE A 305 3.07 -29.88 -6.96
CA ILE A 305 2.12 -29.10 -7.76
C ILE A 305 2.63 -27.68 -7.99
N SER A 306 3.06 -26.99 -6.94
CA SER A 306 3.52 -25.59 -7.04
C SER A 306 4.81 -25.48 -7.86
N ALA A 307 5.75 -26.39 -7.67
CA ALA A 307 6.97 -26.46 -8.46
C ALA A 307 6.66 -26.77 -9.93
N GLY A 308 5.77 -27.72 -10.20
CA GLY A 308 5.32 -28.03 -11.56
C GLY A 308 4.68 -26.83 -12.26
N VAL A 309 3.79 -26.10 -11.58
CA VAL A 309 3.17 -24.87 -12.10
C VAL A 309 4.23 -23.79 -12.35
N SER A 310 5.18 -23.60 -11.43
CA SER A 310 6.26 -22.60 -11.61
C SER A 310 7.12 -22.92 -12.82
N ILE A 311 7.51 -24.18 -12.96
CA ILE A 311 8.31 -24.66 -14.10
C ILE A 311 7.52 -24.49 -15.40
N ALA A 312 6.25 -24.90 -15.42
CA ALA A 312 5.39 -24.78 -16.62
C ALA A 312 5.22 -23.31 -17.04
N LEU A 313 4.98 -22.39 -16.10
CA LEU A 313 4.90 -20.95 -16.38
C LEU A 313 6.22 -20.40 -16.89
N PHE A 314 7.34 -20.78 -16.29
CA PHE A 314 8.67 -20.39 -16.76
C PHE A 314 8.90 -20.84 -18.20
N PHE A 315 8.68 -22.14 -18.51
CA PHE A 315 8.82 -22.68 -19.86
C PHE A 315 7.87 -22.00 -20.84
N PHE A 316 6.61 -21.77 -20.46
CA PHE A 316 5.63 -21.06 -21.29
C PHE A 316 6.11 -19.68 -21.69
N PHE A 317 6.58 -18.87 -20.76
CA PHE A 317 7.03 -17.52 -21.07
C PHE A 317 8.42 -17.46 -21.71
N ALA A 318 9.36 -18.33 -21.33
CA ALA A 318 10.74 -18.27 -21.80
C ALA A 318 10.94 -18.94 -23.16
N PHE A 319 10.27 -20.09 -23.42
CA PHE A 319 10.60 -20.97 -24.52
C PHE A 319 9.48 -21.21 -25.54
N THR A 320 8.23 -20.81 -25.27
CA THR A 320 7.14 -20.99 -26.25
C THR A 320 6.77 -19.69 -26.95
N ASP A 321 6.16 -19.79 -28.13
CA ASP A 321 5.59 -18.65 -28.86
C ASP A 321 4.05 -18.61 -28.84
N ILE A 322 3.43 -19.50 -28.04
CA ILE A 322 1.98 -19.60 -27.89
C ILE A 322 1.40 -18.29 -27.35
N GLY A 323 0.47 -17.67 -28.07
CA GLY A 323 -0.17 -16.42 -27.67
C GLY A 323 0.62 -15.13 -28.04
N ASN A 324 1.65 -15.21 -28.89
CA ASN A 324 2.41 -14.03 -29.36
C ASN A 324 1.55 -13.01 -30.13
N SER A 325 0.38 -13.41 -30.67
CA SER A 325 -0.63 -12.50 -31.22
C SER A 325 -1.20 -11.54 -30.16
N ASN A 326 -1.21 -11.95 -28.89
CA ASN A 326 -1.65 -11.12 -27.80
C ASN A 326 -0.50 -10.22 -27.29
N GLN A 327 -0.67 -8.90 -27.40
CA GLN A 327 0.35 -7.92 -27.01
C GLN A 327 0.79 -8.05 -25.54
N PHE A 328 -0.10 -8.43 -24.62
CA PHE A 328 0.20 -8.56 -23.19
C PHE A 328 1.10 -9.78 -22.93
N ILE A 329 0.81 -10.92 -23.57
CA ILE A 329 1.65 -12.13 -23.46
C ILE A 329 3.01 -11.91 -24.10
N ARG A 330 3.04 -11.31 -25.30
CA ARG A 330 4.28 -10.98 -25.99
C ARG A 330 5.16 -10.06 -25.15
N ARG A 331 4.55 -9.04 -24.52
CA ARG A 331 5.26 -8.13 -23.62
C ARG A 331 5.73 -8.83 -22.34
N ALA A 332 4.93 -9.69 -21.73
CA ALA A 332 5.31 -10.47 -20.57
C ALA A 332 6.57 -11.33 -20.83
N ARG A 333 6.70 -11.89 -22.02
CA ARG A 333 7.89 -12.68 -22.44
C ARG A 333 9.18 -11.90 -22.47
N THR A 334 9.14 -10.59 -22.76
CA THR A 334 10.37 -9.78 -22.78
C THR A 334 11.02 -9.69 -21.40
N ALA A 335 10.29 -9.96 -20.31
CA ALA A 335 10.85 -10.07 -18.97
C ALA A 335 11.92 -11.18 -18.85
N PHE A 336 11.79 -12.23 -19.67
CA PHE A 336 12.74 -13.36 -19.68
C PHE A 336 13.93 -13.16 -20.66
N ARG A 337 14.02 -11.99 -21.32
CA ARG A 337 15.10 -11.63 -22.25
C ARG A 337 15.63 -10.20 -21.95
N PRO A 338 16.16 -9.93 -20.74
CA PRO A 338 16.48 -8.58 -20.29
C PRO A 338 17.58 -7.90 -21.13
N ALA A 339 18.54 -8.66 -21.65
CA ALA A 339 19.64 -8.09 -22.44
C ALA A 339 19.18 -7.36 -23.74
N LYS A 340 17.98 -7.69 -24.25
CA LYS A 340 17.39 -7.05 -25.45
C LYS A 340 16.46 -5.89 -25.10
N ASP A 341 16.33 -5.53 -23.83
CA ASP A 341 15.42 -4.50 -23.35
C ASP A 341 16.14 -3.16 -23.20
N ALA A 342 15.82 -2.21 -24.07
CA ALA A 342 16.37 -0.85 -24.01
C ALA A 342 16.10 -0.17 -22.65
N SER A 343 14.91 -0.36 -22.07
CA SER A 343 14.54 0.20 -20.76
C SER A 343 15.39 -0.39 -19.62
N PHE A 344 15.71 -1.68 -19.68
CA PHE A 344 16.61 -2.31 -18.71
C PHE A 344 18.04 -1.76 -18.83
N ASN A 345 18.54 -1.60 -20.03
CA ASN A 345 19.91 -1.09 -20.28
C ASN A 345 20.06 0.35 -19.76
N VAL A 346 19.07 1.22 -20.00
CA VAL A 346 19.07 2.60 -19.46
C VAL A 346 19.13 2.59 -17.93
N ARG A 347 18.38 1.72 -17.27
CA ARG A 347 18.41 1.61 -15.79
C ARG A 347 19.76 1.13 -15.27
N VAL A 348 20.39 0.20 -15.96
CA VAL A 348 21.73 -0.28 -15.59
C VAL A 348 22.75 0.87 -15.68
N GLU A 349 22.64 1.70 -16.72
CA GLU A 349 23.53 2.86 -16.88
C GLU A 349 23.26 3.91 -15.81
N ASN A 350 22.00 4.29 -15.58
CA ASN A 350 21.63 5.22 -14.50
C ASN A 350 22.15 4.76 -13.13
N ARG A 351 22.06 3.45 -12.83
CA ARG A 351 22.59 2.90 -11.57
C ARG A 351 24.11 3.01 -11.46
N LYS A 352 24.84 2.88 -12.56
CA LYS A 352 26.31 3.06 -12.54
C LYS A 352 26.67 4.51 -12.23
N GLU A 353 25.99 5.47 -12.85
CA GLU A 353 26.21 6.90 -12.59
C GLU A 353 25.86 7.27 -11.14
N ILE A 354 24.71 6.78 -10.63
CA ILE A 354 24.33 6.93 -9.24
C ILE A 354 25.38 6.32 -8.31
N ALA A 355 25.90 5.13 -8.63
CA ALA A 355 26.95 4.46 -7.86
C ALA A 355 28.23 5.29 -7.79
N LEU A 356 28.68 5.85 -8.90
CA LEU A 356 29.88 6.71 -8.93
C LEU A 356 29.71 7.96 -8.06
N TYR A 357 28.54 8.60 -8.12
CA TYR A 357 28.22 9.74 -7.26
C TYR A 357 28.22 9.37 -5.78
N LEU A 358 27.57 8.27 -5.40
CA LEU A 358 27.42 7.83 -4.01
C LEU A 358 28.70 7.25 -3.41
N GLN A 359 29.75 6.96 -4.21
CA GLN A 359 31.07 6.61 -3.65
C GLN A 359 31.62 7.71 -2.74
N LYS A 360 31.32 8.97 -3.05
CA LYS A 360 31.71 10.13 -2.23
C LYS A 360 30.72 10.44 -1.10
N HIS A 361 29.54 9.81 -1.11
CA HIS A 361 28.46 10.03 -0.15
C HIS A 361 27.96 8.71 0.45
N PRO A 362 28.74 8.00 1.28
CA PRO A 362 28.39 6.67 1.81
C PRO A 362 27.15 6.67 2.70
N TRP A 363 26.80 7.83 3.29
CA TRP A 363 25.60 8.06 4.09
C TRP A 363 24.41 8.60 3.28
N GLY A 364 24.55 8.69 1.94
CA GLY A 364 23.56 9.31 1.07
C GLY A 364 23.60 10.83 1.10
N VAL A 365 22.64 11.42 0.40
CA VAL A 365 22.54 12.88 0.24
C VAL A 365 21.51 13.51 1.18
N GLY A 366 20.87 12.72 2.03
CA GLY A 366 19.80 13.14 2.92
C GLY A 366 18.41 12.88 2.34
N LEU A 367 17.40 12.94 3.19
CA LEU A 367 16.01 12.71 2.80
C LEU A 367 15.49 13.88 1.97
N THR A 368 14.84 13.59 0.85
CA THR A 368 14.28 14.61 -0.04
C THR A 368 13.01 14.12 -0.73
N GLU A 369 12.07 15.04 -0.96
CA GLU A 369 10.85 14.76 -1.75
C GLU A 369 11.16 14.77 -3.25
N ASP A 370 12.11 15.59 -3.69
CA ASP A 370 12.38 15.86 -5.09
C ASP A 370 13.86 15.67 -5.43
N ILE A 371 14.24 14.41 -5.62
CA ILE A 371 15.60 14.03 -6.04
C ILE A 371 16.03 14.79 -7.29
N PRO A 372 15.21 14.95 -8.36
CA PRO A 372 15.59 15.74 -9.53
C PRO A 372 15.98 17.19 -9.23
N LYS A 373 15.25 17.89 -8.35
CA LYS A 373 15.62 19.26 -7.96
C LYS A 373 16.92 19.32 -7.18
N MET A 374 17.16 18.35 -6.32
CA MET A 374 18.39 18.25 -5.55
C MET A 374 19.61 18.09 -6.44
N TRP A 375 19.52 17.26 -7.49
CA TRP A 375 20.59 17.06 -8.47
C TRP A 375 20.88 18.33 -9.29
N ALA A 376 19.86 19.15 -9.56
CA ALA A 376 20.01 20.42 -10.27
C ALA A 376 20.66 21.52 -9.43
N GLN A 377 20.67 21.41 -8.10
CA GLN A 377 21.22 22.43 -7.18
C GLN A 377 22.62 22.09 -6.67
N GLY A 378 23.12 20.88 -6.88
CA GLY A 378 24.45 20.46 -6.42
C GLY A 378 25.57 20.86 -7.39
N ASP A 379 26.79 21.13 -6.85
CA ASP A 379 28.02 21.44 -7.61
C ASP A 379 28.49 20.33 -8.55
N THR A 380 27.85 19.19 -8.55
CA THR A 380 28.19 18.05 -9.42
C THR A 380 27.17 17.94 -10.52
N TYR A 381 27.58 18.34 -11.70
CA TYR A 381 26.88 18.22 -12.94
C TYR A 381 26.66 16.74 -13.25
N ILE A 382 25.50 16.21 -12.87
CA ILE A 382 24.99 14.98 -13.47
C ILE A 382 24.10 15.45 -14.61
N GLU A 383 24.60 15.30 -15.82
CA GLU A 383 23.92 15.67 -17.05
C GLU A 383 22.60 14.90 -17.14
N GLY A 384 21.48 15.62 -16.92
CA GLY A 384 20.16 15.05 -16.92
C GLY A 384 19.73 14.52 -15.53
N THR A 385 18.52 14.85 -15.13
CA THR A 385 17.87 14.33 -13.94
C THR A 385 17.78 12.80 -14.01
N LEU A 386 18.61 12.08 -13.24
CA LEU A 386 18.54 10.63 -13.11
C LEU A 386 17.42 10.25 -12.13
N PRO A 387 16.24 9.87 -12.62
CA PRO A 387 15.16 9.47 -11.73
C PRO A 387 15.54 8.16 -11.01
N PRO A 388 15.18 7.98 -9.73
CA PRO A 388 15.39 6.72 -9.06
C PRO A 388 14.48 5.65 -9.71
N ASP A 389 15.11 4.61 -10.25
CA ASP A 389 14.43 3.54 -11.00
C ASP A 389 13.64 2.59 -10.10
N SER A 390 13.88 2.61 -8.80
CA SER A 390 13.21 1.75 -7.83
C SER A 390 13.25 2.35 -6.42
N TYR A 391 12.35 1.85 -5.56
CA TYR A 391 12.31 2.23 -4.15
C TYR A 391 13.67 2.05 -3.44
N PHE A 392 14.39 0.95 -3.70
CA PHE A 392 15.72 0.72 -3.10
C PHE A 392 16.78 1.66 -3.66
N VAL A 393 16.71 2.04 -4.93
CA VAL A 393 17.62 3.07 -5.49
C VAL A 393 17.35 4.42 -4.85
N ARG A 394 16.08 4.78 -4.63
CA ARG A 394 15.71 5.99 -3.89
C ARG A 394 16.29 5.98 -2.47
N ILE A 395 16.08 4.89 -1.72
CA ILE A 395 16.68 4.73 -0.38
C ILE A 395 18.20 4.80 -0.43
N TRP A 396 18.82 4.23 -1.45
CA TRP A 396 20.28 4.29 -1.63
C TRP A 396 20.76 5.73 -1.83
N ILE A 397 20.08 6.52 -2.64
CA ILE A 397 20.38 7.93 -2.84
C ILE A 397 20.21 8.70 -1.52
N GLU A 398 19.09 8.56 -0.87
CA GLU A 398 18.73 9.30 0.34
C GLU A 398 19.59 8.94 1.56
N THR A 399 19.90 7.65 1.76
CA THR A 399 20.46 7.13 3.02
C THR A 399 21.78 6.39 2.84
N GLY A 400 22.31 6.37 1.62
CA GLY A 400 23.54 5.67 1.27
C GLY A 400 23.46 4.16 1.40
N ILE A 401 24.61 3.51 1.25
CA ILE A 401 24.70 2.04 1.31
C ILE A 401 24.34 1.50 2.70
N VAL A 402 24.60 2.28 3.75
CA VAL A 402 24.30 1.90 5.14
C VAL A 402 22.80 1.74 5.34
N GLY A 403 22.00 2.70 4.86
CA GLY A 403 20.54 2.61 4.94
C GLY A 403 19.97 1.45 4.14
N VAL A 404 20.48 1.20 2.94
CA VAL A 404 20.04 0.05 2.12
C VAL A 404 20.32 -1.28 2.83
N ILE A 405 21.53 -1.49 3.36
CA ILE A 405 21.90 -2.72 4.09
C ILE A 405 21.00 -2.88 5.31
N LEU A 406 20.79 -1.81 6.08
CA LEU A 406 19.92 -1.85 7.26
C LEU A 406 18.49 -2.23 6.89
N LEU A 407 17.92 -1.60 5.87
CA LEU A 407 16.54 -1.86 5.44
C LEU A 407 16.38 -3.30 4.92
N ILE A 408 17.29 -3.78 4.09
CA ILE A 408 17.28 -5.16 3.60
C ILE A 408 17.42 -6.14 4.77
N SER A 409 18.26 -5.85 5.75
CA SER A 409 18.44 -6.68 6.95
C SER A 409 17.14 -6.76 7.76
N ILE A 410 16.44 -5.63 7.93
CA ILE A 410 15.12 -5.60 8.59
C ILE A 410 14.11 -6.46 7.85
N TYR A 411 14.01 -6.32 6.53
CA TYR A 411 13.10 -7.15 5.73
C TYR A 411 13.45 -8.63 5.82
N ALA A 412 14.73 -8.99 5.77
CA ALA A 412 15.19 -10.37 5.88
C ALA A 412 14.84 -10.96 7.25
N VAL A 413 15.10 -10.25 8.35
CA VAL A 413 14.79 -10.70 9.72
C VAL A 413 13.27 -10.91 9.88
N VAL A 414 12.46 -9.96 9.43
CA VAL A 414 10.99 -10.07 9.50
C VAL A 414 10.49 -11.23 8.65
N LEU A 415 10.97 -11.38 7.42
CA LEU A 415 10.58 -12.47 6.52
C LEU A 415 10.94 -13.84 7.10
N LEU A 416 12.18 -14.01 7.56
CA LEU A 416 12.64 -15.26 8.18
C LEU A 416 11.80 -15.60 9.41
N ARG A 417 11.46 -14.61 10.21
CA ARG A 417 10.57 -14.79 11.37
C ARG A 417 9.16 -15.21 10.96
N CYS A 418 8.59 -14.61 9.92
CA CYS A 418 7.30 -15.00 9.36
C CYS A 418 7.35 -16.47 8.86
N CYS A 419 8.36 -16.83 8.09
CA CYS A 419 8.56 -18.19 7.63
C CYS A 419 8.68 -19.19 8.79
N TYR A 420 9.48 -18.85 9.81
CA TYR A 420 9.61 -19.67 11.01
C TYR A 420 8.27 -19.88 11.74
N ILE A 421 7.50 -18.81 11.93
CA ILE A 421 6.18 -18.88 12.59
C ILE A 421 5.23 -19.76 11.78
N VAL A 422 5.14 -19.53 10.48
CA VAL A 422 4.28 -20.30 9.57
C VAL A 422 4.66 -21.80 9.58
N MET A 423 5.94 -22.07 9.55
CA MET A 423 6.44 -23.46 9.49
C MET A 423 6.32 -24.20 10.82
N PHE A 424 6.60 -23.56 11.94
CA PHE A 424 6.83 -24.28 13.19
C PHE A 424 5.85 -23.92 14.33
N ARG A 425 5.18 -22.76 14.28
CA ARG A 425 4.34 -22.30 15.39
C ARG A 425 2.83 -22.41 15.12
N VAL A 426 2.39 -22.27 13.88
CA VAL A 426 0.96 -22.30 13.54
C VAL A 426 0.49 -23.73 13.30
N ARG A 427 -0.33 -24.26 14.21
CA ARG A 427 -0.87 -25.62 14.11
C ARG A 427 -2.12 -25.72 13.23
N ASN A 428 -3.00 -24.71 13.26
CA ASN A 428 -4.20 -24.69 12.44
C ASN A 428 -3.84 -24.59 10.95
N LYS A 429 -4.21 -25.59 10.17
CA LYS A 429 -3.82 -25.72 8.74
C LYS A 429 -4.34 -24.54 7.90
N GLU A 430 -5.60 -24.15 8.07
CA GLU A 430 -6.21 -23.06 7.28
C GLU A 430 -5.55 -21.71 7.59
N LEU A 431 -5.37 -21.41 8.88
CA LEU A 431 -4.66 -20.19 9.30
C LEU A 431 -3.20 -20.17 8.83
N ARG A 432 -2.50 -21.32 8.93
CA ARG A 432 -1.13 -21.45 8.45
C ARG A 432 -1.00 -21.15 6.97
N GLN A 433 -1.90 -21.69 6.15
CA GLN A 433 -1.87 -21.45 4.70
C GLN A 433 -2.24 -20.01 4.35
N THR A 434 -3.15 -19.39 5.09
CA THR A 434 -3.48 -17.97 4.93
C THR A 434 -2.28 -17.08 5.25
N LEU A 435 -1.57 -17.35 6.35
CA LEU A 435 -0.36 -16.60 6.71
C LEU A 435 0.79 -16.88 5.72
N ALA A 436 0.93 -18.13 5.25
CA ALA A 436 1.87 -18.47 4.19
C ALA A 436 1.61 -17.65 2.92
N ALA A 437 0.34 -17.53 2.51
CA ALA A 437 -0.05 -16.77 1.34
C ALA A 437 0.36 -15.29 1.45
N PHE A 438 0.13 -14.66 2.60
CA PHE A 438 0.58 -13.28 2.83
C PHE A 438 2.11 -13.17 2.82
N THR A 439 2.81 -14.09 3.48
CA THR A 439 4.28 -14.10 3.51
C THR A 439 4.85 -14.21 2.09
N CYS A 440 4.28 -15.09 1.26
CA CYS A 440 4.70 -15.29 -0.13
C CYS A 440 4.39 -14.07 -1.01
N ALA A 441 3.21 -13.48 -0.88
CA ALA A 441 2.85 -12.27 -1.62
C ALA A 441 3.74 -11.08 -1.24
N THR A 442 3.97 -10.88 0.06
CA THR A 442 4.85 -9.81 0.57
C THR A 442 6.29 -10.01 0.09
N PHE A 443 6.80 -11.24 0.10
CA PHE A 443 8.13 -11.55 -0.43
C PHE A 443 8.24 -11.21 -1.92
N GLY A 444 7.27 -11.64 -2.72
CA GLY A 444 7.24 -11.32 -4.15
C GLY A 444 7.20 -9.81 -4.40
N LEU A 445 6.37 -9.08 -3.66
CA LEU A 445 6.30 -7.61 -3.73
C LEU A 445 7.61 -6.94 -3.32
N SER A 446 8.27 -7.44 -2.26
CA SER A 446 9.55 -6.88 -1.80
C SER A 446 10.65 -7.01 -2.84
N LEU A 447 10.72 -8.15 -3.55
CA LEU A 447 11.73 -8.37 -4.59
C LEU A 447 11.55 -7.44 -5.80
N ILE A 448 10.32 -7.10 -6.14
CA ILE A 448 10.06 -6.16 -7.25
C ILE A 448 10.54 -4.76 -6.95
N HIS A 449 10.40 -4.31 -5.70
CA HIS A 449 10.93 -3.02 -5.30
C HIS A 449 12.46 -2.93 -5.40
N ILE A 450 13.15 -4.07 -5.50
CA ILE A 450 14.59 -4.13 -5.81
C ILE A 450 14.84 -3.95 -7.31
N SER A 451 13.93 -4.38 -8.18
CA SER A 451 14.14 -4.48 -9.62
C SER A 451 13.36 -3.45 -10.46
N GLU A 452 12.25 -2.92 -9.96
CA GLU A 452 11.40 -1.95 -10.70
C GLU A 452 10.78 -0.89 -9.76
N PRO A 453 10.50 0.32 -10.27
CA PRO A 453 9.85 1.38 -9.52
C PRO A 453 8.40 1.08 -9.18
#